data_01ffb87240c02f2251064dc6cfe2fbe3
#
_entry.id   01ffb87240c02f2251064dc6cfe2fbe3
#
_cell.length_a   1.000
_cell.length_b   1.000
_cell.length_c   1.000
_cell.angle_alpha   90.00
_cell.angle_beta   90.00
_cell.angle_gamma   90.00
#
_symmetry.space_group_name_H-M   'P 1'
#
loop_
_entity.id
_entity.type
_entity.pdbx_description
1 polymer ?
#
loop_
_entity_poly.entity_id
_entity_poly.type
_entity_poly.pdbx_seq_one_letter_code
_entity_poly.pdbx_strand_id
1 'polypeptide(L)'
;MKRRDFLKNASLASLSLPFVSNGFSMQAISKELFEYSKNAEDRVLVLIRMNGGNDGLNMIFPIDQYANLMVQRPNILIPQNQLLNLTSDVALHPKMTGMQEMFNNGKLSIIQNVGYPEANRSHFRSMDIWTTGALDINQTSGWLGRYFDSTYPNFPADYPNANFPDPFAISMGSEVSTTCQGLMGNFSHAVNDPFNTSNLLLTNVTNDGTYYGSHIEYISTLINQTNEYGTSISASANAGNSLSNLYDPLNPLAVQLKYIAQMISGGLQTKVYIINVSGFDTHDSQVDQNSLADGSHALLLEMISDAVAAFQNDLQLLGLEQRVAGMTFSEFGRQIASNGSFGTDHGDAAPIMLFGNCVNTGIIGPNPTIDSQINEQAGVPMQIDFRNIYASILRDWFEAPEASIQALFEQNITYLDVLSGCSVGISEQEAQKQKPLAYPNPTPSNTTLRFQAKGEPYQIFIVDQQGKAIAQAFDGQLATGKQELAMETSKLPAGHYYFLITSTNMRELVAFQKI
;
A
#
# COMPACT_ATOMS: atom_id res chain seq x y z
N MET A 1 28.41 -1.12 -8.92
CA MET A 1 27.26 -0.26 -8.73
C MET A 1 26.03 -1.08 -9.09
N LYS A 2 25.07 -1.24 -8.17
CA LYS A 2 23.85 -2.01 -8.45
C LYS A 2 22.97 -1.21 -9.41
N ARG A 3 22.20 -1.87 -10.29
CA ARG A 3 21.32 -1.25 -11.29
C ARG A 3 20.37 -0.20 -10.67
N ARG A 4 19.95 -0.44 -9.43
CA ARG A 4 19.13 0.46 -8.59
C ARG A 4 19.86 1.76 -8.24
N ASP A 5 21.16 1.71 -7.93
CA ASP A 5 21.96 2.90 -7.56
C ASP A 5 22.25 3.77 -8.80
N PHE A 6 22.39 3.14 -9.96
CA PHE A 6 22.54 3.84 -11.24
C PHE A 6 21.25 4.61 -11.59
N LEU A 7 20.09 4.00 -11.45
CA LEU A 7 18.80 4.63 -11.74
C LEU A 7 18.47 5.76 -10.77
N LYS A 8 18.77 5.61 -9.47
CA LYS A 8 18.62 6.68 -8.48
C LYS A 8 19.50 7.88 -8.77
N ASN A 9 20.74 7.66 -9.17
CA ASN A 9 21.66 8.74 -9.50
C ASN A 9 21.34 9.39 -10.85
N ALA A 10 20.78 8.65 -11.80
CA ALA A 10 20.32 9.19 -13.07
C ALA A 10 19.07 10.07 -12.92
N SER A 11 18.12 9.68 -12.03
CA SER A 11 16.92 10.48 -11.75
C SER A 11 17.25 11.81 -11.04
N LEU A 12 18.21 11.82 -10.12
CA LEU A 12 18.68 13.04 -9.45
C LEU A 12 19.45 13.97 -10.40
N ALA A 13 20.17 13.43 -11.40
CA ALA A 13 20.88 14.22 -12.39
C ALA A 13 19.93 14.82 -13.46
N SER A 14 18.79 14.17 -13.74
CA SER A 14 17.83 14.66 -14.74
C SER A 14 16.91 15.77 -14.22
N LEU A 15 16.74 15.89 -12.90
CA LEU A 15 15.91 16.94 -12.27
C LEU A 15 16.64 18.28 -12.10
N SER A 16 17.97 18.36 -12.31
CA SER A 16 18.77 19.53 -11.94
C SER A 16 19.41 20.31 -13.08
N LEU A 17 19.34 19.89 -14.35
CA LEU A 17 19.96 20.66 -15.45
C LEU A 17 19.10 20.64 -16.74
N PRO A 18 18.57 21.78 -17.19
CA PRO A 18 18.09 21.91 -18.55
C PRO A 18 19.31 21.94 -19.46
N PHE A 19 19.59 20.88 -20.20
CA PHE A 19 20.54 20.92 -21.29
C PHE A 19 19.91 21.64 -22.49
N VAL A 20 20.36 22.85 -22.74
CA VAL A 20 20.07 23.57 -23.98
C VAL A 20 21.23 23.32 -24.95
N SER A 21 21.02 22.46 -25.92
CA SER A 21 21.88 22.38 -27.10
C SER A 21 21.05 22.77 -28.31
N ASN A 22 21.46 23.84 -28.97
CA ASN A 22 20.86 24.37 -30.20
C ASN A 22 19.39 24.80 -30.12
N GLY A 23 18.94 25.37 -28.99
CA GLY A 23 17.61 25.99 -28.90
C GLY A 23 16.45 25.03 -28.68
N PHE A 24 16.70 23.74 -28.41
CA PHE A 24 15.69 22.76 -28.07
C PHE A 24 15.87 22.25 -26.64
N SER A 25 14.85 22.43 -25.81
CA SER A 25 14.77 21.78 -24.49
C SER A 25 14.44 20.28 -24.68
N MET A 26 15.44 19.42 -24.57
CA MET A 26 15.19 17.98 -24.53
C MET A 26 14.90 17.54 -23.07
N GLN A 27 13.66 17.37 -22.74
CA GLN A 27 13.23 16.49 -21.63
C GLN A 27 13.23 15.05 -22.14
N ALA A 28 14.39 14.43 -22.14
CA ALA A 28 14.47 12.98 -22.36
C ALA A 28 14.33 12.26 -21.02
N ILE A 29 13.11 12.19 -20.50
CA ILE A 29 12.76 11.15 -19.52
C ILE A 29 12.61 9.88 -20.36
N SER A 30 13.44 8.86 -20.12
CA SER A 30 13.23 7.59 -20.79
C SER A 30 11.84 7.06 -20.44
N LYS A 31 11.14 6.47 -21.42
CA LYS A 31 9.80 5.89 -21.21
C LYS A 31 9.80 4.87 -20.05
N GLU A 32 10.93 4.17 -19.86
CA GLU A 32 11.15 3.23 -18.76
C GLU A 32 11.24 3.93 -17.39
N LEU A 33 11.84 5.12 -17.32
CA LEU A 33 11.89 5.91 -16.08
C LEU A 33 10.51 6.51 -15.74
N PHE A 34 9.74 6.89 -16.77
CA PHE A 34 8.38 7.38 -16.61
C PHE A 34 7.41 6.26 -16.21
N GLU A 35 7.51 5.06 -16.80
CA GLU A 35 6.74 3.89 -16.38
C GLU A 35 7.15 3.39 -14.98
N TYR A 36 8.42 3.50 -14.62
CA TYR A 36 8.92 3.17 -13.29
C TYR A 36 8.41 4.16 -12.22
N SER A 37 8.38 5.45 -12.51
CA SER A 37 7.79 6.46 -11.63
C SER A 37 6.28 6.27 -11.45
N LYS A 38 5.55 5.95 -12.52
CA LYS A 38 4.12 5.59 -12.42
C LYS A 38 3.87 4.38 -11.52
N ASN A 39 4.73 3.37 -11.55
CA ASN A 39 4.56 2.16 -10.74
C ASN A 39 4.71 2.42 -9.24
N ALA A 40 5.61 3.33 -8.84
CA ALA A 40 5.72 3.77 -7.45
C ALA A 40 4.54 4.68 -7.03
N GLU A 41 4.03 5.49 -7.96
CA GLU A 41 2.87 6.35 -7.74
C GLU A 41 1.55 5.57 -7.59
N ASP A 42 1.50 4.31 -8.02
CA ASP A 42 0.28 3.50 -8.03
C ASP A 42 0.16 2.53 -6.83
N ARG A 43 1.13 2.55 -5.92
CA ARG A 43 1.16 1.69 -4.73
C ARG A 43 0.23 2.19 -3.64
N VAL A 44 -0.44 1.24 -3.00
CA VAL A 44 -1.41 1.48 -1.93
C VAL A 44 -0.99 0.74 -0.66
N LEU A 45 -1.05 1.42 0.48
CA LEU A 45 -0.85 0.86 1.81
C LEU A 45 -2.17 0.85 2.58
N VAL A 46 -2.55 -0.31 3.12
CA VAL A 46 -3.72 -0.46 4.00
C VAL A 46 -3.24 -0.68 5.43
N LEU A 47 -3.56 0.25 6.33
CA LEU A 47 -3.24 0.18 7.74
C LEU A 47 -4.47 -0.25 8.55
N ILE A 48 -4.38 -1.38 9.23
CA ILE A 48 -5.44 -1.90 10.12
C ILE A 48 -4.95 -1.77 11.56
N ARG A 49 -5.55 -0.83 12.29
CA ARG A 49 -5.25 -0.61 13.70
C ARG A 49 -6.13 -1.50 14.57
N MET A 50 -5.51 -2.34 15.36
CA MET A 50 -6.12 -3.14 16.42
C MET A 50 -6.15 -2.32 17.72
N ASN A 51 -7.20 -1.52 17.90
CA ASN A 51 -7.29 -0.54 18.99
C ASN A 51 -7.65 -1.18 20.31
N GLY A 52 -6.81 -1.02 21.32
CA GLY A 52 -6.99 -1.50 22.67
C GLY A 52 -5.82 -2.31 23.24
N GLY A 53 -4.71 -2.45 22.52
CA GLY A 53 -3.56 -3.25 22.97
C GLY A 53 -3.80 -4.75 22.74
N ASN A 54 -3.46 -5.22 21.54
CA ASN A 54 -3.69 -6.61 21.16
C ASN A 54 -2.81 -7.59 21.96
N ASP A 55 -3.42 -8.68 22.46
CA ASP A 55 -2.68 -9.78 23.10
C ASP A 55 -1.93 -10.63 22.05
N GLY A 56 -0.70 -10.24 21.77
CA GLY A 56 0.15 -10.91 20.80
C GLY A 56 0.44 -12.37 21.14
N LEU A 57 0.55 -12.71 22.42
CA LEU A 57 0.81 -14.09 22.87
C LEU A 57 -0.41 -15.01 22.80
N ASN A 58 -1.64 -14.44 22.64
CA ASN A 58 -2.85 -15.20 22.36
C ASN A 58 -3.25 -15.15 20.88
N MET A 59 -2.52 -14.38 20.07
CA MET A 59 -2.65 -14.31 18.61
C MET A 59 -1.62 -15.20 17.92
N ILE A 60 -0.34 -15.09 18.33
CA ILE A 60 0.82 -15.80 17.78
C ILE A 60 1.55 -16.50 18.93
N PHE A 61 1.50 -17.82 18.93
CA PHE A 61 2.03 -18.66 20.01
C PHE A 61 3.48 -19.06 19.74
N PRO A 62 4.43 -18.73 20.64
CA PRO A 62 5.78 -19.27 20.61
C PRO A 62 5.77 -20.71 21.17
N ILE A 63 5.80 -21.70 20.30
CA ILE A 63 5.66 -23.12 20.65
C ILE A 63 6.84 -23.62 21.47
N ASP A 64 8.03 -23.12 21.20
CA ASP A 64 9.24 -23.37 21.98
C ASP A 64 9.15 -22.84 23.43
N GLN A 65 8.25 -21.88 23.71
CA GLN A 65 7.99 -21.30 25.02
C GLN A 65 6.67 -21.79 25.66
N TYR A 66 5.98 -22.75 25.02
CA TYR A 66 4.63 -23.15 25.42
C TYR A 66 4.54 -23.64 26.86
N ALA A 67 5.55 -24.39 27.35
CA ALA A 67 5.60 -24.86 28.73
C ALA A 67 5.66 -23.70 29.77
N ASN A 68 6.37 -22.62 29.43
CA ASN A 68 6.43 -21.43 30.26
C ASN A 68 5.12 -20.63 30.20
N LEU A 69 4.49 -20.56 29.01
CA LEU A 69 3.15 -19.98 28.88
C LEU A 69 2.09 -20.69 29.72
N MET A 70 2.17 -22.03 29.88
CA MET A 70 1.27 -22.78 30.77
C MET A 70 1.38 -22.32 32.23
N VAL A 71 2.56 -21.91 32.67
CA VAL A 71 2.77 -21.38 34.02
C VAL A 71 2.20 -19.98 34.16
N GLN A 72 2.41 -19.13 33.16
CA GLN A 72 2.05 -17.70 33.21
C GLN A 72 0.59 -17.42 32.85
N ARG A 73 -0.05 -18.28 32.04
CA ARG A 73 -1.41 -18.10 31.48
C ARG A 73 -2.32 -19.28 31.70
N PRO A 74 -2.38 -19.87 32.91
CA PRO A 74 -3.04 -21.15 33.14
C PRO A 74 -4.54 -21.14 32.84
N ASN A 75 -5.21 -19.97 32.89
CA ASN A 75 -6.65 -19.80 32.70
C ASN A 75 -7.07 -19.31 31.30
N ILE A 76 -6.11 -18.94 30.43
CA ILE A 76 -6.42 -18.45 29.08
C ILE A 76 -5.63 -19.16 27.97
N LEU A 77 -4.67 -20.01 28.29
CA LEU A 77 -3.81 -20.66 27.28
C LEU A 77 -4.58 -21.75 26.53
N ILE A 78 -4.71 -21.56 25.23
CA ILE A 78 -5.35 -22.53 24.32
C ILE A 78 -4.52 -23.81 24.23
N PRO A 79 -5.12 -25.01 24.30
CA PRO A 79 -4.38 -26.28 24.15
C PRO A 79 -3.59 -26.34 22.85
N GLN A 80 -2.32 -26.77 22.93
CA GLN A 80 -1.38 -26.75 21.80
C GLN A 80 -1.88 -27.51 20.56
N ASN A 81 -2.65 -28.58 20.77
CA ASN A 81 -3.21 -29.40 19.69
C ASN A 81 -4.37 -28.72 18.93
N GLN A 82 -4.85 -27.57 19.39
CA GLN A 82 -5.86 -26.76 18.69
C GLN A 82 -5.24 -25.63 17.86
N LEU A 83 -3.96 -25.30 18.09
CA LEU A 83 -3.29 -24.19 17.43
C LEU A 83 -3.02 -24.47 15.93
N LEU A 84 -3.00 -23.42 15.13
CA LEU A 84 -2.69 -23.49 13.71
C LEU A 84 -1.16 -23.33 13.50
N ASN A 85 -0.45 -24.43 13.33
CA ASN A 85 1.00 -24.40 13.14
C ASN A 85 1.38 -23.67 11.83
N LEU A 86 2.35 -22.75 11.93
CA LEU A 86 3.02 -22.11 10.78
C LEU A 86 4.40 -22.71 10.55
N THR A 87 5.14 -22.92 11.64
CA THR A 87 6.47 -23.55 11.64
C THR A 87 6.55 -24.56 12.81
N SER A 88 7.73 -25.13 13.05
CA SER A 88 7.97 -25.96 14.26
C SER A 88 7.79 -25.15 15.56
N ASP A 89 8.07 -23.84 15.52
CA ASP A 89 8.25 -23.01 16.71
C ASP A 89 7.20 -21.91 16.86
N VAL A 90 6.33 -21.72 15.85
CA VAL A 90 5.30 -20.67 15.84
C VAL A 90 3.97 -21.21 15.32
N ALA A 91 2.89 -20.88 16.04
CA ALA A 91 1.53 -21.18 15.62
C ALA A 91 0.60 -19.97 15.80
N LEU A 92 -0.51 -19.95 15.08
CA LEU A 92 -1.57 -18.96 15.19
C LEU A 92 -2.73 -19.46 16.05
N HIS A 93 -3.53 -18.50 16.51
CA HIS A 93 -4.82 -18.76 17.14
C HIS A 93 -5.73 -19.59 16.21
N PRO A 94 -6.54 -20.55 16.73
CA PRO A 94 -7.39 -21.44 15.92
C PRO A 94 -8.36 -20.72 14.97
N LYS A 95 -8.78 -19.52 15.30
CA LYS A 95 -9.68 -18.69 14.50
C LYS A 95 -9.00 -17.95 13.32
N MET A 96 -7.68 -18.06 13.16
CA MET A 96 -6.93 -17.32 12.13
C MET A 96 -6.63 -18.18 10.90
N THR A 97 -7.58 -18.97 10.43
CA THR A 97 -7.42 -19.89 9.30
C THR A 97 -7.08 -19.17 8.00
N GLY A 98 -7.71 -18.01 7.73
CA GLY A 98 -7.41 -17.20 6.56
C GLY A 98 -5.98 -16.65 6.56
N MET A 99 -5.47 -16.21 7.73
CA MET A 99 -4.08 -15.76 7.87
C MET A 99 -3.09 -16.93 7.73
N GLN A 100 -3.43 -18.13 8.24
CA GLN A 100 -2.62 -19.33 8.02
C GLN A 100 -2.51 -19.67 6.52
N GLU A 101 -3.62 -19.61 5.80
CA GLU A 101 -3.63 -19.84 4.36
C GLU A 101 -2.77 -18.80 3.62
N MET A 102 -2.88 -17.53 3.99
CA MET A 102 -2.05 -16.47 3.43
C MET A 102 -0.56 -16.69 3.69
N PHE A 103 -0.18 -17.13 4.91
CA PHE A 103 1.20 -17.47 5.23
C PHE A 103 1.72 -18.61 4.35
N ASN A 104 0.95 -19.67 4.22
CA ASN A 104 1.29 -20.85 3.41
C ASN A 104 1.39 -20.50 1.90
N ASN A 105 0.64 -19.49 1.45
CA ASN A 105 0.64 -19.01 0.06
C ASN A 105 1.66 -17.89 -0.20
N GLY A 106 2.53 -17.58 0.74
CA GLY A 106 3.57 -16.57 0.54
C GLY A 106 3.07 -15.12 0.59
N LYS A 107 1.95 -14.84 1.28
CA LYS A 107 1.30 -13.53 1.31
C LYS A 107 1.19 -12.91 2.72
N LEU A 108 1.90 -13.47 3.69
CA LEU A 108 1.91 -12.97 5.08
C LEU A 108 3.34 -12.99 5.64
N SER A 109 3.74 -11.89 6.26
CA SER A 109 4.95 -11.77 7.07
C SER A 109 4.57 -11.40 8.50
N ILE A 110 5.21 -12.03 9.47
CA ILE A 110 5.01 -11.79 10.90
C ILE A 110 6.29 -11.21 11.47
N ILE A 111 6.21 -10.04 12.08
CA ILE A 111 7.34 -9.40 12.75
C ILE A 111 7.09 -9.49 14.25
N GLN A 112 7.96 -10.21 14.95
CA GLN A 112 7.84 -10.48 16.37
C GLN A 112 8.34 -9.31 17.24
N ASN A 113 7.79 -9.18 18.45
CA ASN A 113 8.29 -8.32 19.53
C ASN A 113 8.51 -6.86 19.11
N VAL A 114 7.52 -6.30 18.40
CA VAL A 114 7.57 -4.91 17.92
C VAL A 114 7.04 -3.96 18.98
N GLY A 115 7.77 -2.89 19.21
CA GLY A 115 7.40 -1.85 20.18
C GLY A 115 8.26 -0.61 20.03
N TYR A 116 8.50 0.10 21.12
CA TYR A 116 9.41 1.25 21.20
C TYR A 116 10.08 1.29 22.59
N PRO A 117 11.24 1.96 22.72
CA PRO A 117 11.94 2.07 24.00
C PRO A 117 11.08 2.71 25.08
N GLU A 118 11.17 2.20 26.32
CA GLU A 118 10.40 2.71 27.47
C GLU A 118 8.88 2.74 27.20
N ALA A 119 8.34 1.59 26.78
CA ALA A 119 6.94 1.45 26.40
C ALA A 119 5.98 2.08 27.41
N ASN A 120 5.09 2.93 26.92
CA ASN A 120 4.06 3.56 27.73
C ASN A 120 2.74 2.77 27.58
N ARG A 121 2.16 2.35 28.69
CA ARG A 121 0.95 1.51 28.72
C ARG A 121 -0.36 2.31 28.78
N SER A 122 -0.31 3.63 28.54
CA SER A 122 -1.50 4.45 28.32
C SER A 122 -1.89 4.41 26.84
N HIS A 123 -3.11 4.04 26.53
CA HIS A 123 -3.64 4.05 25.16
C HIS A 123 -3.40 5.37 24.44
N PHE A 124 -3.70 6.49 25.12
CA PHE A 124 -3.54 7.82 24.54
C PHE A 124 -2.08 8.10 24.16
N ARG A 125 -1.16 7.95 25.14
CA ARG A 125 0.25 8.27 24.88
C ARG A 125 0.90 7.31 23.91
N SER A 126 0.64 6.02 24.05
CA SER A 126 1.20 5.04 23.13
C SER A 126 0.69 5.26 21.71
N MET A 127 -0.59 5.58 21.55
CA MET A 127 -1.15 5.90 20.24
C MET A 127 -0.56 7.16 19.62
N ASP A 128 -0.31 8.21 20.42
CA ASP A 128 0.41 9.40 19.93
C ASP A 128 1.78 9.02 19.36
N ILE A 129 2.51 8.14 20.05
CA ILE A 129 3.83 7.66 19.62
C ILE A 129 3.73 6.89 18.29
N TRP A 130 2.78 5.97 18.17
CA TRP A 130 2.59 5.19 16.94
C TRP A 130 2.13 6.04 15.76
N THR A 131 1.22 6.98 15.99
CA THR A 131 0.71 7.85 14.91
C THR A 131 1.71 8.90 14.48
N THR A 132 2.49 9.43 15.42
CA THR A 132 3.54 10.40 15.09
C THR A 132 4.85 9.75 14.62
N GLY A 133 5.13 8.50 15.00
CA GLY A 133 6.42 7.87 14.78
C GLY A 133 7.54 8.51 15.61
N ALA A 134 7.22 9.23 16.70
CA ALA A 134 8.16 9.96 17.54
C ALA A 134 7.91 9.73 19.04
N LEU A 135 8.99 9.71 19.82
CA LEU A 135 8.90 9.64 21.28
C LEU A 135 8.72 11.03 21.92
N ASP A 136 9.04 12.09 21.20
CA ASP A 136 8.84 13.47 21.67
C ASP A 136 7.35 13.77 21.84
N ILE A 137 6.95 14.23 23.02
CA ILE A 137 5.56 14.62 23.33
C ILE A 137 5.11 15.86 22.55
N ASN A 138 6.04 16.68 22.10
CA ASN A 138 5.74 17.89 21.34
C ASN A 138 5.50 17.63 19.86
N GLN A 139 5.79 16.41 19.38
CA GLN A 139 5.51 16.03 17.99
C GLN A 139 4.01 15.80 17.81
N THR A 140 3.35 16.69 17.10
CA THR A 140 1.89 16.66 16.86
C THR A 140 1.50 16.21 15.46
N SER A 141 2.44 16.23 14.50
CA SER A 141 2.18 15.77 13.14
C SER A 141 2.45 14.26 12.99
N GLY A 142 1.62 13.59 12.21
CA GLY A 142 1.73 12.16 11.92
C GLY A 142 2.93 11.83 11.02
N TRP A 143 3.43 10.60 11.09
CA TRP A 143 4.58 10.18 10.28
C TRP A 143 4.28 10.19 8.77
N LEU A 144 3.06 9.77 8.35
CA LEU A 144 2.62 9.89 6.96
C LEU A 144 2.32 11.34 6.60
N GLY A 145 1.76 12.14 7.53
CA GLY A 145 1.55 13.56 7.29
C GLY A 145 2.84 14.30 6.97
N ARG A 146 3.91 14.07 7.75
CA ARG A 146 5.25 14.64 7.47
C ARG A 146 5.86 14.10 6.17
N TYR A 147 5.67 12.83 5.86
CA TYR A 147 6.10 12.27 4.57
C TYR A 147 5.38 12.97 3.41
N PHE A 148 4.08 13.15 3.49
CA PHE A 148 3.29 13.83 2.46
C PHE A 148 3.65 15.32 2.35
N ASP A 149 3.85 16.03 3.46
CA ASP A 149 4.33 17.43 3.44
C ASP A 149 5.65 17.57 2.65
N SER A 150 6.56 16.60 2.80
CA SER A 150 7.84 16.61 2.08
C SER A 150 7.71 16.26 0.59
N THR A 151 6.64 15.55 0.22
CA THR A 151 6.41 15.04 -1.13
C THR A 151 5.44 15.92 -1.92
N TYR A 152 4.44 16.50 -1.25
CA TYR A 152 3.34 17.29 -1.82
C TYR A 152 3.28 18.69 -1.21
N PRO A 153 4.19 19.59 -1.59
CA PRO A 153 4.26 20.94 -1.01
C PRO A 153 2.99 21.74 -1.32
N ASN A 154 2.74 22.75 -0.49
CA ASN A 154 1.60 23.66 -0.57
C ASN A 154 0.23 22.99 -0.32
N PHE A 155 0.18 21.80 0.27
CA PHE A 155 -1.08 21.23 0.72
C PHE A 155 -1.66 22.09 1.89
N PRO A 156 -2.96 22.40 1.94
CA PRO A 156 -4.02 21.97 1.01
C PRO A 156 -4.27 22.92 -0.18
N ALA A 157 -3.60 24.09 -0.25
CA ALA A 157 -3.97 25.19 -1.15
C ALA A 157 -3.95 24.80 -2.65
N ASP A 158 -2.99 23.97 -3.06
CA ASP A 158 -2.80 23.57 -4.46
C ASP A 158 -3.49 22.24 -4.82
N TYR A 159 -4.33 21.69 -3.93
CA TYR A 159 -4.96 20.37 -4.07
C TYR A 159 -6.48 20.43 -3.82
N PRO A 160 -7.28 19.54 -4.51
CA PRO A 160 -6.86 18.68 -5.60
C PRO A 160 -6.46 19.45 -6.87
N ASN A 161 -5.70 18.79 -7.74
CA ASN A 161 -5.30 19.35 -9.03
C ASN A 161 -5.27 18.27 -10.12
N ALA A 162 -4.98 18.66 -11.36
CA ALA A 162 -5.02 17.74 -12.50
C ALA A 162 -4.06 16.54 -12.38
N ASN A 163 -2.95 16.66 -11.65
CA ASN A 163 -2.00 15.57 -11.41
C ASN A 163 -2.37 14.71 -10.20
N PHE A 164 -3.04 15.32 -9.21
CA PHE A 164 -3.46 14.69 -7.95
C PHE A 164 -4.93 15.04 -7.67
N PRO A 165 -5.86 14.42 -8.41
CA PRO A 165 -7.29 14.72 -8.28
C PRO A 165 -7.94 14.05 -7.06
N ASP A 166 -7.28 13.05 -6.48
CA ASP A 166 -7.82 12.19 -5.44
C ASP A 166 -7.18 12.46 -4.07
N PRO A 167 -7.85 12.13 -2.95
CA PRO A 167 -7.27 12.28 -1.63
C PRO A 167 -6.04 11.38 -1.45
N PHE A 168 -5.00 11.89 -0.80
CA PHE A 168 -3.76 11.13 -0.54
C PHE A 168 -3.97 9.96 0.40
N ALA A 169 -4.86 10.13 1.38
CA ALA A 169 -5.26 9.08 2.30
C ALA A 169 -6.75 9.08 2.57
N ILE A 170 -7.30 7.91 2.91
CA ILE A 170 -8.69 7.74 3.35
C ILE A 170 -8.68 7.02 4.70
N SER A 171 -9.35 7.61 5.69
CA SER A 171 -9.70 6.96 6.95
C SER A 171 -11.11 6.39 6.84
N MET A 172 -11.25 5.08 6.93
CA MET A 172 -12.56 4.43 6.89
C MET A 172 -13.27 4.64 8.23
N GLY A 173 -14.29 5.49 8.21
CA GLY A 173 -15.00 5.90 9.41
C GLY A 173 -15.37 7.38 9.39
N SER A 174 -15.72 7.94 10.56
CA SER A 174 -16.18 9.32 10.72
C SER A 174 -15.08 10.33 11.06
N GLU A 175 -13.86 9.87 11.30
CA GLU A 175 -12.74 10.69 11.78
C GLU A 175 -11.52 10.59 10.86
N VAL A 176 -10.87 11.72 10.65
CA VAL A 176 -9.57 11.76 9.97
C VAL A 176 -8.48 11.13 10.85
N SER A 177 -7.47 10.56 10.23
CA SER A 177 -6.39 9.90 10.97
C SER A 177 -5.29 10.90 11.38
N THR A 178 -4.90 10.87 12.65
CA THR A 178 -3.73 11.61 13.15
C THR A 178 -2.42 11.16 12.50
N THR A 179 -2.33 9.92 12.04
CA THR A 179 -1.18 9.41 11.25
C THR A 179 -0.90 10.25 10.00
N CYS A 180 -1.96 10.84 9.41
CA CYS A 180 -1.88 11.68 8.21
C CYS A 180 -1.90 13.17 8.52
N GLN A 181 -1.79 13.58 9.78
CA GLN A 181 -1.73 15.00 10.16
C GLN A 181 -0.41 15.61 9.68
N GLY A 182 -0.49 16.49 8.71
CA GLY A 182 0.62 17.32 8.25
C GLY A 182 0.71 18.64 8.98
N LEU A 183 1.66 19.48 8.58
CA LEU A 183 1.91 20.78 9.20
C LEU A 183 0.74 21.77 9.02
N MET A 184 0.18 21.84 7.83
CA MET A 184 -0.87 22.80 7.45
C MET A 184 -2.27 22.18 7.39
N GLY A 185 -2.39 20.86 7.32
CA GLY A 185 -3.66 20.17 7.20
C GLY A 185 -3.55 18.67 7.38
N ASN A 186 -4.67 17.98 7.40
CA ASN A 186 -4.70 16.52 7.44
C ASN A 186 -4.87 15.95 6.03
N PHE A 187 -3.95 15.11 5.60
CA PHE A 187 -3.97 14.49 4.27
C PHE A 187 -4.99 13.37 4.12
N SER A 188 -5.63 12.93 5.22
CA SER A 188 -6.68 11.91 5.13
C SER A 188 -8.07 12.53 5.03
N HIS A 189 -8.94 11.85 4.28
CA HIS A 189 -10.37 12.13 4.18
C HIS A 189 -11.15 11.02 4.89
N ALA A 190 -12.12 11.39 5.74
CA ALA A 190 -12.95 10.44 6.47
C ALA A 190 -14.12 9.97 5.60
N VAL A 191 -14.29 8.65 5.47
CA VAL A 191 -15.31 8.03 4.61
C VAL A 191 -16.00 6.88 5.33
N ASN A 192 -17.28 7.01 5.61
CA ASN A 192 -18.10 5.92 6.14
C ASN A 192 -18.68 5.04 5.02
N ASP A 193 -19.23 5.69 4.00
CA ASP A 193 -19.82 5.04 2.83
C ASP A 193 -19.33 5.77 1.57
N PRO A 194 -18.48 5.14 0.76
CA PRO A 194 -17.93 5.79 -0.42
C PRO A 194 -18.96 6.01 -1.54
N PHE A 195 -20.12 5.34 -1.50
CA PHE A 195 -21.18 5.51 -2.50
C PHE A 195 -22.08 6.71 -2.22
N ASN A 196 -22.13 7.19 -0.96
CA ASN A 196 -23.00 8.25 -0.48
C ASN A 196 -22.20 9.37 0.20
N THR A 197 -21.34 10.04 -0.58
CA THR A 197 -20.60 11.21 -0.09
C THR A 197 -21.51 12.45 -0.15
N SER A 198 -21.71 13.09 0.99
CA SER A 198 -22.53 14.32 1.08
C SER A 198 -21.68 15.56 0.88
N ASN A 199 -22.12 16.47 0.02
CA ASN A 199 -21.46 17.76 -0.14
C ASN A 199 -21.74 18.66 1.08
N LEU A 200 -20.69 19.29 1.58
CA LEU A 200 -20.81 20.34 2.59
C LEU A 200 -21.30 21.63 1.93
N LEU A 201 -22.19 22.35 2.62
CA LEU A 201 -22.67 23.64 2.13
C LEU A 201 -21.53 24.67 2.21
N LEU A 202 -21.24 25.29 1.08
CA LEU A 202 -20.30 26.40 0.98
C LEU A 202 -21.05 27.71 1.03
N THR A 203 -20.70 28.60 1.98
CA THR A 203 -21.03 30.01 1.90
C THR A 203 -19.88 30.74 1.21
N ASN A 204 -20.16 31.41 0.09
CA ASN A 204 -19.16 32.26 -0.57
C ASN A 204 -18.70 33.36 0.39
N VAL A 205 -17.51 33.20 0.93
CA VAL A 205 -16.87 34.18 1.80
C VAL A 205 -15.69 34.79 1.07
N THR A 206 -15.65 36.09 0.98
CA THR A 206 -14.48 36.83 0.47
C THR A 206 -13.56 37.14 1.64
N ASN A 207 -12.25 36.89 1.45
CA ASN A 207 -11.23 37.33 2.40
C ASN A 207 -11.22 38.87 2.42
N ASP A 208 -11.46 39.45 3.57
CA ASP A 208 -11.46 40.90 3.78
C ASP A 208 -10.09 41.45 4.19
N GLY A 209 -9.05 40.62 4.14
CA GLY A 209 -7.67 40.95 4.52
C GLY A 209 -7.44 40.96 6.04
N THR A 210 -8.44 40.58 6.84
CA THR A 210 -8.27 40.42 8.28
C THR A 210 -7.77 39.03 8.65
N TYR A 211 -7.26 38.86 9.87
CA TYR A 211 -6.91 37.55 10.43
C TYR A 211 -8.12 36.60 10.40
N TYR A 212 -9.30 37.08 10.71
CA TYR A 212 -10.55 36.31 10.62
C TYR A 212 -10.88 35.92 9.18
N GLY A 213 -10.77 36.86 8.23
CA GLY A 213 -10.98 36.61 6.81
C GLY A 213 -10.06 35.49 6.26
N SER A 214 -8.79 35.48 6.68
CA SER A 214 -7.84 34.43 6.29
C SER A 214 -8.23 33.04 6.83
N HIS A 215 -8.76 32.95 8.04
CA HIS A 215 -9.25 31.68 8.60
C HIS A 215 -10.50 31.16 7.88
N ILE A 216 -11.41 32.04 7.53
CA ILE A 216 -12.61 31.67 6.77
C ILE A 216 -12.25 31.23 5.35
N GLU A 217 -11.29 31.87 4.70
CA GLU A 217 -10.78 31.45 3.41
C GLU A 217 -10.16 30.04 3.49
N TYR A 218 -9.36 29.76 4.53
CA TYR A 218 -8.80 28.44 4.78
C TYR A 218 -9.90 27.38 4.97
N ILE A 219 -10.92 27.66 5.79
CA ILE A 219 -12.07 26.76 5.99
C ILE A 219 -12.81 26.54 4.66
N SER A 220 -13.01 27.58 3.86
CA SER A 220 -13.64 27.48 2.55
C SER A 220 -12.85 26.60 1.60
N THR A 221 -11.52 26.69 1.62
CA THR A 221 -10.61 25.83 0.85
C THR A 221 -10.79 24.36 1.25
N LEU A 222 -10.82 24.06 2.56
CA LEU A 222 -11.02 22.68 3.05
C LEU A 222 -12.41 22.13 2.69
N ILE A 223 -13.47 22.95 2.72
CA ILE A 223 -14.82 22.54 2.31
C ILE A 223 -14.85 22.20 0.82
N ASN A 224 -14.27 23.04 -0.04
CA ASN A 224 -14.18 22.77 -1.47
C ASN A 224 -13.42 21.49 -1.74
N GLN A 225 -12.26 21.34 -1.15
CA GLN A 225 -11.42 20.13 -1.25
C GLN A 225 -12.21 18.88 -0.81
N THR A 226 -12.93 18.96 0.31
CA THR A 226 -13.77 17.86 0.82
C THR A 226 -14.84 17.46 -0.20
N ASN A 227 -15.51 18.43 -0.82
CA ASN A 227 -16.55 18.18 -1.81
C ASN A 227 -15.99 17.57 -3.12
N GLU A 228 -14.84 18.07 -3.59
CA GLU A 228 -14.17 17.54 -4.78
C GLU A 228 -13.68 16.10 -4.54
N TYR A 229 -13.03 15.84 -3.42
CA TYR A 229 -12.63 14.49 -3.03
C TYR A 229 -13.82 13.54 -2.84
N GLY A 230 -14.91 14.00 -2.21
CA GLY A 230 -16.13 13.23 -2.09
C GLY A 230 -16.70 12.81 -3.45
N THR A 231 -16.62 13.70 -4.44
CA THR A 231 -17.05 13.42 -5.82
C THR A 231 -16.17 12.36 -6.48
N SER A 232 -14.84 12.45 -6.38
CA SER A 232 -13.91 11.49 -6.98
C SER A 232 -14.01 10.12 -6.29
N ILE A 233 -14.14 10.08 -4.96
CA ILE A 233 -14.36 8.87 -4.17
C ILE A 233 -15.63 8.14 -4.64
N SER A 234 -16.75 8.85 -4.71
CA SER A 234 -18.03 8.27 -5.10
C SER A 234 -18.01 7.79 -6.55
N ALA A 235 -17.41 8.56 -7.45
CA ALA A 235 -17.25 8.16 -8.85
C ALA A 235 -16.44 6.88 -8.98
N SER A 236 -15.31 6.78 -8.30
CA SER A 236 -14.45 5.59 -8.32
C SER A 236 -15.12 4.38 -7.66
N ALA A 237 -15.78 4.55 -6.51
CA ALA A 237 -16.50 3.45 -5.85
C ALA A 237 -17.59 2.86 -6.75
N ASN A 238 -18.36 3.72 -7.46
CA ASN A 238 -19.40 3.30 -8.37
C ASN A 238 -18.88 2.69 -9.69
N ALA A 239 -17.69 3.09 -10.16
CA ALA A 239 -17.05 2.54 -11.33
C ALA A 239 -16.31 1.22 -11.04
N GLY A 240 -15.93 1.01 -9.79
CA GLY A 240 -15.15 -0.14 -9.37
C GLY A 240 -15.94 -1.43 -9.15
N ASN A 241 -15.20 -2.51 -8.97
CA ASN A 241 -15.77 -3.84 -8.79
C ASN A 241 -15.21 -4.51 -7.53
N SER A 242 -15.96 -5.50 -7.04
CA SER A 242 -15.50 -6.49 -6.06
C SER A 242 -15.93 -7.85 -6.58
N LEU A 243 -15.00 -8.78 -6.75
CA LEU A 243 -15.21 -10.08 -7.39
C LEU A 243 -15.20 -11.24 -6.38
N SER A 244 -14.65 -11.02 -5.18
CA SER A 244 -14.64 -12.05 -4.13
C SER A 244 -16.03 -12.25 -3.53
N ASN A 245 -16.40 -13.50 -3.34
CA ASN A 245 -17.60 -13.92 -2.61
C ASN A 245 -17.33 -14.28 -1.15
N LEU A 246 -16.10 -14.05 -0.67
CA LEU A 246 -15.67 -14.39 0.69
C LEU A 246 -15.98 -13.30 1.74
N TYR A 247 -16.35 -12.10 1.31
CA TYR A 247 -16.69 -11.04 2.25
C TYR A 247 -17.99 -11.33 3.00
N ASP A 248 -17.88 -11.53 4.31
CA ASP A 248 -19.04 -11.61 5.18
C ASP A 248 -19.65 -10.21 5.39
N PRO A 249 -20.91 -9.96 5.01
CA PRO A 249 -21.56 -8.67 5.19
C PRO A 249 -21.82 -8.30 6.67
N LEU A 250 -21.72 -9.25 7.59
CA LEU A 250 -21.83 -9.02 9.03
C LEU A 250 -20.48 -8.65 9.67
N ASN A 251 -19.38 -8.84 8.95
CA ASN A 251 -18.05 -8.45 9.39
C ASN A 251 -17.77 -7.00 8.95
N PRO A 252 -17.77 -6.01 9.86
CA PRO A 252 -17.61 -4.59 9.47
C PRO A 252 -16.26 -4.30 8.82
N LEU A 253 -15.20 -5.02 9.19
CA LEU A 253 -13.89 -4.88 8.56
C LEU A 253 -13.92 -5.41 7.12
N ALA A 254 -14.59 -6.54 6.87
CA ALA A 254 -14.75 -7.09 5.54
C ALA A 254 -15.51 -6.13 4.60
N VAL A 255 -16.55 -5.47 5.10
CA VAL A 255 -17.29 -4.43 4.36
C VAL A 255 -16.39 -3.26 4.00
N GLN A 256 -15.60 -2.74 4.94
CA GLN A 256 -14.68 -1.62 4.69
C GLN A 256 -13.58 -2.00 3.70
N LEU A 257 -12.98 -3.19 3.82
CA LEU A 257 -11.98 -3.68 2.88
C LEU A 257 -12.56 -3.90 1.48
N LYS A 258 -13.81 -4.37 1.38
CA LYS A 258 -14.53 -4.45 0.10
C LYS A 258 -14.69 -3.07 -0.55
N TYR A 259 -15.06 -2.05 0.21
CA TYR A 259 -15.16 -0.68 -0.29
C TYR A 259 -13.80 -0.16 -0.80
N ILE A 260 -12.71 -0.47 -0.08
CA ILE A 260 -11.35 -0.13 -0.50
C ILE A 260 -11.01 -0.83 -1.84
N ALA A 261 -11.29 -2.12 -1.99
CA ALA A 261 -11.09 -2.84 -3.25
C ALA A 261 -11.88 -2.20 -4.40
N GLN A 262 -13.13 -1.79 -4.16
CA GLN A 262 -13.96 -1.11 -5.16
C GLN A 262 -13.39 0.26 -5.54
N MET A 263 -12.97 1.08 -4.58
CA MET A 263 -12.34 2.37 -4.86
C MET A 263 -11.04 2.21 -5.68
N ILE A 264 -10.17 1.28 -5.31
CA ILE A 264 -8.92 1.02 -6.03
C ILE A 264 -9.20 0.50 -7.45
N SER A 265 -10.12 -0.46 -7.62
CA SER A 265 -10.48 -1.02 -8.93
C SER A 265 -11.19 -0.02 -9.83
N GLY A 266 -11.87 0.97 -9.24
CA GLY A 266 -12.50 2.08 -9.96
C GLY A 266 -11.55 3.22 -10.34
N GLY A 267 -10.26 3.08 -10.01
CA GLY A 267 -9.21 3.99 -10.46
C GLY A 267 -8.82 5.09 -9.48
N LEU A 268 -9.33 5.05 -8.24
CA LEU A 268 -8.92 6.02 -7.22
C LEU A 268 -7.41 5.90 -6.92
N GLN A 269 -6.70 7.03 -6.93
CA GLN A 269 -5.24 7.09 -6.79
C GLN A 269 -4.77 7.33 -5.35
N THR A 270 -5.63 7.08 -4.37
CA THR A 270 -5.32 7.19 -2.95
C THR A 270 -4.18 6.25 -2.56
N LYS A 271 -3.19 6.78 -1.82
CA LYS A 271 -1.96 6.07 -1.43
C LYS A 271 -2.13 5.23 -0.16
N VAL A 272 -2.96 5.69 0.78
CA VAL A 272 -3.09 5.07 2.09
C VAL A 272 -4.57 4.96 2.49
N TYR A 273 -4.95 3.77 2.96
CA TYR A 273 -6.23 3.55 3.63
C TYR A 273 -5.98 3.15 5.08
N ILE A 274 -6.76 3.70 6.01
CA ILE A 274 -6.63 3.47 7.44
C ILE A 274 -7.96 2.98 7.98
N ILE A 275 -7.93 1.86 8.71
CA ILE A 275 -9.09 1.23 9.33
C ILE A 275 -8.82 1.06 10.82
N ASN A 276 -9.79 1.39 11.66
CA ASN A 276 -9.73 1.17 13.10
C ASN A 276 -10.66 0.02 13.49
N VAL A 277 -10.11 -1.02 14.11
CA VAL A 277 -10.85 -2.14 14.68
C VAL A 277 -10.72 -2.04 16.19
N SER A 278 -11.81 -1.72 16.88
CA SER A 278 -11.85 -1.58 18.34
C SER A 278 -12.20 -2.87 19.03
N GLY A 279 -11.92 -2.96 20.33
CA GLY A 279 -12.30 -4.09 21.19
C GLY A 279 -11.14 -4.92 21.71
N PHE A 280 -9.89 -4.58 21.36
CA PHE A 280 -8.71 -5.33 21.82
C PHE A 280 -8.30 -5.08 23.27
N ASP A 281 -9.00 -4.17 23.97
CA ASP A 281 -8.76 -3.91 25.39
C ASP A 281 -9.41 -4.99 26.28
N THR A 282 -8.90 -6.21 26.17
CA THR A 282 -9.48 -7.45 26.74
C THR A 282 -8.97 -7.76 28.15
N HIS A 283 -9.20 -6.83 29.09
CA HIS A 283 -8.89 -7.05 30.51
C HIS A 283 -9.74 -8.13 31.16
N ASP A 284 -10.92 -8.39 30.60
CA ASP A 284 -11.92 -9.31 31.11
C ASP A 284 -12.51 -10.13 29.96
N SER A 285 -12.83 -11.39 30.24
CA SER A 285 -13.54 -12.25 29.28
C SER A 285 -12.90 -12.31 27.89
N GLN A 286 -11.56 -12.25 27.85
CA GLN A 286 -10.76 -12.39 26.63
C GLN A 286 -11.03 -13.75 25.97
N VAL A 287 -11.17 -14.78 26.80
CA VAL A 287 -11.52 -16.13 26.39
C VAL A 287 -12.82 -16.61 27.10
N ASP A 288 -13.52 -17.55 26.50
CA ASP A 288 -14.62 -18.25 27.14
C ASP A 288 -14.08 -19.33 28.11
N GLN A 289 -14.56 -19.35 29.35
CA GLN A 289 -14.09 -20.28 30.39
C GLN A 289 -14.34 -21.76 30.04
N ASN A 290 -15.32 -22.06 29.19
CA ASN A 290 -15.64 -23.42 28.74
C ASN A 290 -14.87 -23.81 27.45
N SER A 291 -14.35 -22.82 26.72
CA SER A 291 -13.62 -23.01 25.47
C SER A 291 -12.60 -21.90 25.29
N LEU A 292 -11.36 -22.12 25.68
CA LEU A 292 -10.30 -21.12 25.64
C LEU A 292 -9.94 -20.63 24.22
N ALA A 293 -10.38 -21.37 23.19
CA ALA A 293 -10.25 -20.97 21.80
C ALA A 293 -11.38 -20.04 21.30
N ASP A 294 -12.35 -19.74 22.16
CA ASP A 294 -13.46 -18.84 21.91
C ASP A 294 -13.43 -17.66 22.90
N GLY A 295 -14.24 -16.64 22.67
CA GLY A 295 -14.29 -15.43 23.51
C GLY A 295 -14.13 -14.15 22.68
N SER A 296 -14.06 -13.01 23.37
CA SER A 296 -14.03 -11.70 22.71
C SER A 296 -12.80 -11.52 21.79
N HIS A 297 -11.62 -11.92 22.24
CA HIS A 297 -10.39 -11.82 21.44
C HIS A 297 -10.42 -12.77 20.23
N ALA A 298 -10.91 -13.98 20.41
CA ALA A 298 -11.08 -14.97 19.35
C ALA A 298 -11.94 -14.44 18.19
N LEU A 299 -13.08 -13.79 18.52
CA LEU A 299 -13.97 -13.17 17.53
C LEU A 299 -13.29 -12.03 16.76
N LEU A 300 -12.49 -11.21 17.44
CA LEU A 300 -11.72 -10.12 16.78
C LEU A 300 -10.65 -10.68 15.84
N LEU A 301 -9.96 -11.75 16.24
CA LEU A 301 -8.95 -12.40 15.41
C LEU A 301 -9.56 -13.09 14.19
N GLU A 302 -10.70 -13.76 14.35
CA GLU A 302 -11.50 -14.35 13.27
C GLU A 302 -11.94 -13.26 12.28
N MET A 303 -12.51 -12.18 12.80
CA MET A 303 -12.95 -11.03 12.00
C MET A 303 -11.80 -10.45 11.13
N ILE A 304 -10.61 -10.26 11.71
CA ILE A 304 -9.45 -9.75 10.95
C ILE A 304 -8.97 -10.79 9.94
N SER A 305 -8.81 -12.04 10.35
CA SER A 305 -8.32 -13.13 9.52
C SER A 305 -9.17 -13.31 8.26
N ASP A 306 -10.48 -13.39 8.43
CA ASP A 306 -11.41 -13.62 7.33
C ASP A 306 -11.52 -12.40 6.41
N ALA A 307 -11.59 -11.19 6.98
CA ALA A 307 -11.69 -9.97 6.22
C ALA A 307 -10.44 -9.73 5.34
N VAL A 308 -9.25 -9.95 5.89
CA VAL A 308 -7.99 -9.76 5.15
C VAL A 308 -7.81 -10.84 4.09
N ALA A 309 -8.17 -12.10 4.37
CA ALA A 309 -8.15 -13.18 3.39
C ALA A 309 -9.13 -12.91 2.23
N ALA A 310 -10.35 -12.45 2.53
CA ALA A 310 -11.34 -12.05 1.52
C ALA A 310 -10.83 -10.88 0.65
N PHE A 311 -10.19 -9.88 1.27
CA PHE A 311 -9.59 -8.74 0.56
C PHE A 311 -8.45 -9.17 -0.36
N GLN A 312 -7.54 -10.02 0.12
CA GLN A 312 -6.43 -10.52 -0.69
C GLN A 312 -6.93 -11.37 -1.88
N ASN A 313 -7.99 -12.17 -1.67
CA ASN A 313 -8.64 -12.90 -2.75
C ASN A 313 -9.27 -11.95 -3.78
N ASP A 314 -9.93 -10.88 -3.34
CA ASP A 314 -10.54 -9.89 -4.22
C ASP A 314 -9.49 -9.15 -5.05
N LEU A 315 -8.40 -8.69 -4.41
CA LEU A 315 -7.28 -8.06 -5.11
C LEU A 315 -6.67 -8.97 -6.18
N GLN A 316 -6.56 -10.27 -5.90
CA GLN A 316 -6.07 -11.25 -6.86
C GLN A 316 -7.02 -11.39 -8.07
N LEU A 317 -8.33 -11.53 -7.82
CA LEU A 317 -9.35 -11.63 -8.87
C LEU A 317 -9.43 -10.35 -9.73
N LEU A 318 -9.18 -9.20 -9.13
CA LEU A 318 -9.14 -7.89 -9.79
C LEU A 318 -7.81 -7.61 -10.50
N GLY A 319 -6.77 -8.44 -10.29
CA GLY A 319 -5.42 -8.20 -10.84
C GLY A 319 -4.67 -7.05 -10.16
N LEU A 320 -5.04 -6.72 -8.91
CA LEU A 320 -4.52 -5.57 -8.15
C LEU A 320 -3.54 -5.97 -7.03
N GLU A 321 -3.29 -7.27 -6.83
CA GLU A 321 -2.53 -7.77 -5.68
C GLU A 321 -1.08 -7.24 -5.60
N GLN A 322 -0.52 -6.80 -6.72
CA GLN A 322 0.83 -6.23 -6.75
C GLN A 322 0.88 -4.74 -6.37
N ARG A 323 -0.28 -4.08 -6.33
CA ARG A 323 -0.42 -2.66 -6.02
C ARG A 323 -0.68 -2.41 -4.54
N VAL A 324 -1.08 -3.42 -3.78
CA VAL A 324 -1.60 -3.26 -2.43
C VAL A 324 -0.78 -4.09 -1.44
N ALA A 325 -0.26 -3.43 -0.43
CA ALA A 325 0.29 -4.04 0.77
C ALA A 325 -0.49 -3.56 1.99
N GLY A 326 -0.59 -4.41 3.02
CA GLY A 326 -1.26 -4.04 4.24
C GLY A 326 -0.45 -4.37 5.48
N MET A 327 -0.78 -3.70 6.60
CA MET A 327 -0.14 -3.90 7.89
C MET A 327 -1.18 -3.82 9.00
N THR A 328 -1.12 -4.77 9.96
CA THR A 328 -1.84 -4.66 11.23
C THR A 328 -0.91 -4.11 12.30
N PHE A 329 -1.41 -3.30 13.21
CA PHE A 329 -0.64 -2.82 14.36
C PHE A 329 -1.55 -2.49 15.55
N SER A 330 -0.98 -2.47 16.75
CA SER A 330 -1.65 -2.05 17.99
C SER A 330 -0.73 -1.12 18.77
N GLU A 331 -1.29 -0.31 19.65
CA GLU A 331 -0.53 0.68 20.43
C GLU A 331 0.48 0.07 21.41
N PHE A 332 0.22 -1.13 21.91
CA PHE A 332 1.09 -1.96 22.73
C PHE A 332 0.60 -3.41 22.74
N GLY A 333 1.36 -4.32 23.30
CA GLY A 333 0.97 -5.69 23.63
C GLY A 333 0.38 -5.84 25.03
N ARG A 334 0.18 -7.07 25.45
CA ARG A 334 -0.34 -7.41 26.78
C ARG A 334 0.76 -7.98 27.69
N GLN A 335 0.52 -7.97 29.01
CA GLN A 335 1.37 -8.66 29.98
C GLN A 335 1.51 -10.13 29.64
N ILE A 336 2.66 -10.70 29.97
CA ILE A 336 2.92 -12.13 29.73
C ILE A 336 1.99 -12.97 30.61
N ALA A 337 1.77 -12.56 31.84
CA ALA A 337 0.83 -13.24 32.75
C ALA A 337 -0.62 -12.90 32.43
N SER A 338 -1.51 -13.88 32.58
CA SER A 338 -2.96 -13.65 32.59
C SER A 338 -3.40 -13.09 33.94
N ASN A 339 -4.54 -12.39 33.95
CA ASN A 339 -5.17 -11.90 35.16
C ASN A 339 -6.28 -12.82 35.67
N GLY A 340 -6.90 -12.49 36.80
CA GLY A 340 -7.96 -13.26 37.42
C GLY A 340 -9.34 -13.22 36.73
N SER A 341 -9.47 -12.33 35.71
CA SER A 341 -10.74 -12.11 34.97
C SER A 341 -10.75 -12.80 33.61
N PHE A 342 -9.89 -13.81 33.38
CA PHE A 342 -9.75 -14.48 32.08
C PHE A 342 -9.37 -13.53 30.96
N GLY A 343 -8.48 -12.59 31.27
CA GLY A 343 -7.97 -11.57 30.37
C GLY A 343 -6.50 -11.27 30.64
N THR A 344 -6.03 -10.14 30.12
CA THR A 344 -4.66 -9.67 30.25
C THR A 344 -4.61 -8.16 30.44
N ASP A 345 -3.66 -7.69 31.25
CA ASP A 345 -3.43 -6.26 31.45
C ASP A 345 -2.44 -5.69 30.44
N HIS A 346 -2.31 -4.35 30.36
CA HIS A 346 -1.44 -3.65 29.41
C HIS A 346 0.01 -4.06 29.57
N GLY A 347 0.62 -4.43 28.46
CA GLY A 347 2.03 -4.82 28.35
C GLY A 347 2.81 -3.91 27.42
N ASP A 348 3.83 -4.48 26.74
CA ASP A 348 4.81 -3.68 26.01
C ASP A 348 4.79 -4.03 24.51
N ALA A 349 5.63 -4.94 24.02
CA ALA A 349 5.71 -5.30 22.61
C ALA A 349 4.60 -6.27 22.16
N ALA A 350 4.23 -6.17 20.89
CA ALA A 350 3.30 -7.08 20.21
C ALA A 350 3.82 -7.43 18.81
N PRO A 351 3.37 -8.53 18.19
CA PRO A 351 3.69 -8.81 16.80
C PRO A 351 2.91 -7.88 15.86
N ILE A 352 3.55 -7.57 14.72
CA ILE A 352 2.92 -6.93 13.55
C ILE A 352 2.81 -7.95 12.43
N MET A 353 1.72 -7.92 11.69
CA MET A 353 1.54 -8.67 10.45
C MET A 353 1.57 -7.74 9.25
N LEU A 354 2.42 -8.02 8.26
CA LEU A 354 2.31 -7.44 6.93
C LEU A 354 1.70 -8.47 5.99
N PHE A 355 0.80 -8.03 5.12
CA PHE A 355 0.11 -8.88 4.18
C PHE A 355 0.05 -8.29 2.77
N GLY A 356 -0.02 -9.15 1.78
CA GLY A 356 -0.04 -8.79 0.37
C GLY A 356 0.89 -9.65 -0.48
N ASN A 357 0.78 -9.55 -1.79
CA ASN A 357 1.59 -10.36 -2.71
C ASN A 357 3.08 -9.98 -2.70
N CYS A 358 3.41 -8.79 -2.22
CA CYS A 358 4.75 -8.22 -2.24
C CYS A 358 5.49 -8.29 -0.90
N VAL A 359 4.92 -8.98 0.09
CA VAL A 359 5.60 -9.18 1.38
C VAL A 359 6.66 -10.28 1.27
N ASN A 360 7.76 -10.10 1.97
CA ASN A 360 8.72 -11.18 2.18
C ASN A 360 8.18 -12.11 3.26
N THR A 361 7.57 -13.21 2.82
CA THR A 361 6.90 -14.16 3.71
C THR A 361 7.84 -14.76 4.73
N GLY A 362 7.35 -14.92 5.94
CA GLY A 362 8.07 -15.59 7.01
C GLY A 362 7.88 -14.92 8.36
N ILE A 363 8.74 -15.30 9.29
CA ILE A 363 8.76 -14.77 10.63
C ILE A 363 10.06 -13.99 10.82
N ILE A 364 9.96 -12.72 11.14
CA ILE A 364 11.09 -11.81 11.36
C ILE A 364 11.23 -11.59 12.86
N GLY A 365 12.43 -11.77 13.36
CA GLY A 365 12.76 -11.74 14.78
C GLY A 365 12.51 -13.09 15.46
N PRO A 366 13.19 -13.36 16.60
CA PRO A 366 13.00 -14.58 17.38
C PRO A 366 11.66 -14.54 18.14
N ASN A 367 11.21 -15.70 18.57
CA ASN A 367 10.14 -15.79 19.54
C ASN A 367 10.45 -14.99 20.82
N PRO A 368 9.44 -14.45 21.50
CA PRO A 368 9.64 -13.83 22.81
C PRO A 368 10.19 -14.86 23.80
N THR A 369 11.19 -14.46 24.59
CA THR A 369 11.66 -15.28 25.71
C THR A 369 10.71 -15.11 26.89
N ILE A 370 10.19 -16.23 27.39
CA ILE A 370 9.26 -16.27 28.51
C ILE A 370 9.89 -17.09 29.63
N ASP A 371 10.22 -16.46 30.75
CA ASP A 371 10.70 -17.18 31.92
C ASP A 371 9.53 -17.75 32.74
N SER A 372 9.78 -18.89 33.36
CA SER A 372 8.82 -19.49 34.30
C SER A 372 8.64 -18.67 35.58
N GLN A 373 9.59 -17.80 35.89
CA GLN A 373 9.55 -16.88 37.03
C GLN A 373 9.73 -15.44 36.52
N ILE A 374 8.64 -14.76 36.27
CA ILE A 374 8.61 -13.36 35.85
C ILE A 374 7.85 -12.50 36.85
N ASN A 375 8.05 -11.20 36.80
CA ASN A 375 7.17 -10.25 37.48
C ASN A 375 5.79 -10.34 36.82
N GLU A 376 4.71 -10.42 37.64
CA GLU A 376 3.32 -10.48 37.15
C GLU A 376 2.96 -9.35 36.18
N GLN A 377 3.62 -8.19 36.30
CA GLN A 377 3.41 -7.05 35.42
C GLN A 377 4.34 -7.03 34.19
N ALA A 378 5.14 -8.07 33.97
CA ALA A 378 6.07 -8.12 32.85
C ALA A 378 5.32 -8.15 31.52
N GLY A 379 5.66 -7.23 30.63
CA GLY A 379 5.29 -7.28 29.20
C GLY A 379 6.34 -8.04 28.38
N VAL A 380 6.04 -8.31 27.13
CA VAL A 380 7.02 -8.85 26.18
C VAL A 380 8.06 -7.78 25.87
N PRO A 381 9.36 -8.04 26.10
CA PRO A 381 10.40 -7.06 25.80
C PRO A 381 10.45 -6.75 24.30
N MET A 382 10.56 -5.46 23.98
CA MET A 382 10.78 -5.02 22.60
C MET A 382 12.12 -5.51 22.06
N GLN A 383 12.12 -6.00 20.83
CA GLN A 383 13.33 -6.34 20.08
C GLN A 383 13.44 -5.54 18.77
N ILE A 384 12.32 -5.17 18.19
CA ILE A 384 12.24 -4.42 16.95
C ILE A 384 11.47 -3.12 17.20
N ASP A 385 12.12 -2.00 16.89
CA ASP A 385 11.48 -0.69 16.94
C ASP A 385 10.52 -0.53 15.73
N PHE A 386 9.25 -0.18 15.99
CA PHE A 386 8.24 -0.04 14.97
C PHE A 386 8.60 1.01 13.89
N ARG A 387 9.42 2.01 14.23
CA ARG A 387 9.90 3.03 13.29
C ARG A 387 10.79 2.45 12.20
N ASN A 388 11.49 1.34 12.48
CA ASN A 388 12.25 0.59 11.48
C ASN A 388 11.33 -0.03 10.42
N ILE A 389 10.13 -0.48 10.81
CA ILE A 389 9.11 -1.01 9.90
C ILE A 389 8.54 0.11 9.03
N TYR A 390 8.18 1.24 9.63
CA TYR A 390 7.69 2.42 8.91
C TYR A 390 8.72 2.92 7.88
N ALA A 391 9.98 3.03 8.29
CA ALA A 391 11.08 3.41 7.41
C ALA A 391 11.28 2.41 6.26
N SER A 392 11.17 1.11 6.54
CA SER A 392 11.25 0.07 5.52
C SER A 392 10.10 0.17 4.51
N ILE A 393 8.86 0.42 4.98
CA ILE A 393 7.70 0.67 4.11
C ILE A 393 7.93 1.93 3.25
N LEU A 394 8.40 3.03 3.83
CA LEU A 394 8.69 4.25 3.06
C LEU A 394 9.76 4.00 1.99
N ARG A 395 10.83 3.27 2.33
CA ARG A 395 11.91 2.96 1.40
C ARG A 395 11.49 2.00 0.29
N ASP A 396 10.89 0.87 0.66
CA ASP A 396 10.70 -0.26 -0.25
C ASP A 396 9.35 -0.22 -0.96
N TRP A 397 8.34 0.39 -0.34
CA TRP A 397 7.00 0.50 -0.92
C TRP A 397 6.77 1.86 -1.59
N PHE A 398 7.06 2.95 -0.91
CA PHE A 398 6.87 4.30 -1.48
C PHE A 398 8.10 4.88 -2.14
N GLU A 399 9.23 4.17 -2.14
CA GLU A 399 10.51 4.61 -2.75
C GLU A 399 10.97 5.98 -2.26
N ALA A 400 10.64 6.32 -1.02
CA ALA A 400 11.00 7.59 -0.41
C ALA A 400 12.53 7.77 -0.36
N PRO A 401 13.03 8.98 -0.62
CA PRO A 401 14.46 9.26 -0.52
C PRO A 401 14.98 9.01 0.90
N GLU A 402 16.18 8.42 1.01
CA GLU A 402 16.83 8.13 2.28
C GLU A 402 16.90 9.35 3.22
N ALA A 403 17.25 10.52 2.67
CA ALA A 403 17.32 11.76 3.45
C ALA A 403 15.96 12.16 4.05
N SER A 404 14.86 11.93 3.33
CA SER A 404 13.50 12.19 3.84
C SER A 404 13.15 11.23 4.97
N ILE A 405 13.50 9.95 4.84
CA ILE A 405 13.24 8.93 5.87
C ILE A 405 14.02 9.26 7.16
N GLN A 406 15.30 9.59 7.04
CA GLN A 406 16.13 9.95 8.18
C GLN A 406 15.62 11.21 8.92
N ALA A 407 15.11 12.19 8.17
CA ALA A 407 14.54 13.41 8.75
C ALA A 407 13.21 13.15 9.49
N LEU A 408 12.48 12.08 9.13
CA LEU A 408 11.17 11.76 9.73
C LEU A 408 11.28 11.14 11.12
N PHE A 409 12.29 10.31 11.38
CA PHE A 409 12.32 9.46 12.57
C PHE A 409 13.41 9.81 13.59
N GLU A 410 14.27 10.78 13.30
CA GLU A 410 15.29 11.34 14.22
C GLU A 410 16.15 10.29 14.97
N GLN A 411 16.34 9.11 14.38
CA GLN A 411 17.12 8.01 14.95
C GLN A 411 17.84 7.21 13.87
N ASN A 412 18.78 6.37 14.30
CA ASN A 412 19.41 5.40 13.41
C ASN A 412 18.40 4.32 13.01
N ILE A 413 18.03 4.28 11.74
CA ILE A 413 17.09 3.31 11.19
C ILE A 413 17.81 2.01 10.81
N THR A 414 17.29 0.90 11.31
CA THR A 414 17.64 -0.44 10.86
C THR A 414 16.55 -0.94 9.93
N TYR A 415 16.83 -0.97 8.64
CA TYR A 415 15.86 -1.43 7.66
C TYR A 415 15.66 -2.93 7.72
N LEU A 416 14.39 -3.34 7.72
CA LEU A 416 13.97 -4.73 7.65
C LEU A 416 13.63 -5.09 6.20
N ASP A 417 13.89 -6.33 5.83
CA ASP A 417 13.52 -6.87 4.53
C ASP A 417 12.10 -7.43 4.57
N VAL A 418 11.11 -6.52 4.68
CA VAL A 418 9.68 -6.86 4.86
C VAL A 418 8.88 -6.85 3.56
N LEU A 419 9.33 -6.07 2.56
CA LEU A 419 8.69 -5.93 1.28
C LEU A 419 9.74 -6.14 0.17
N SER A 420 9.57 -7.17 -0.62
CA SER A 420 10.26 -7.25 -1.90
C SER A 420 9.59 -6.24 -2.81
N GLY A 421 10.36 -5.28 -3.35
CA GLY A 421 9.80 -4.40 -4.35
C GLY A 421 9.14 -5.25 -5.43
N CYS A 422 7.82 -5.42 -5.35
CA CYS A 422 7.08 -5.95 -6.46
C CYS A 422 7.39 -5.02 -7.62
N SER A 423 8.22 -5.47 -8.53
CA SER A 423 8.16 -4.89 -9.85
C SER A 423 6.72 -5.13 -10.30
N VAL A 424 5.91 -4.08 -10.43
CA VAL A 424 4.66 -4.14 -11.18
C VAL A 424 5.08 -4.39 -12.63
N GLY A 425 5.62 -5.57 -12.86
CA GLY A 425 5.97 -6.13 -14.14
C GLY A 425 5.06 -7.34 -14.32
N ILE A 426 4.07 -7.24 -15.19
CA ILE A 426 3.82 -8.34 -16.10
C ILE A 426 5.21 -8.93 -16.34
N SER A 427 5.39 -10.23 -16.06
CA SER A 427 6.71 -10.84 -16.20
C SER A 427 7.42 -10.22 -17.41
N GLU A 428 8.63 -9.70 -17.26
CA GLU A 428 9.34 -9.01 -18.38
C GLU A 428 9.28 -9.84 -19.65
N GLN A 429 9.17 -11.16 -19.52
CA GLN A 429 8.96 -12.08 -20.63
C GLN A 429 7.57 -12.02 -21.27
N GLU A 430 6.49 -11.77 -20.54
CA GLU A 430 5.15 -11.62 -21.13
C GLU A 430 4.89 -10.21 -21.66
N ALA A 431 5.39 -9.16 -21.00
CA ALA A 431 5.33 -7.80 -21.50
C ALA A 431 6.23 -7.61 -22.73
N GLN A 432 7.42 -8.24 -22.78
CA GLN A 432 8.26 -8.26 -23.97
C GLN A 432 7.64 -9.09 -25.10
N LYS A 433 6.90 -10.17 -24.78
CA LYS A 433 6.17 -10.95 -25.79
C LYS A 433 4.94 -10.20 -26.37
N GLN A 434 4.40 -9.22 -25.66
CA GLN A 434 3.20 -8.47 -26.08
C GLN A 434 3.50 -7.10 -26.70
N LYS A 435 4.72 -6.55 -26.52
CA LYS A 435 5.07 -5.25 -27.13
C LYS A 435 5.16 -5.37 -28.65
N PRO A 436 4.56 -4.44 -29.41
CA PRO A 436 4.80 -4.33 -30.83
C PRO A 436 6.28 -4.18 -31.13
N LEU A 437 6.77 -4.96 -32.08
CA LEU A 437 8.18 -4.91 -32.50
C LEU A 437 8.32 -5.14 -34.00
N ALA A 438 9.38 -4.54 -34.59
CA ALA A 438 9.78 -4.78 -35.97
C ALA A 438 11.08 -5.59 -36.01
N TYR A 439 11.12 -6.65 -36.83
CA TYR A 439 12.32 -7.48 -37.01
C TYR A 439 12.42 -8.04 -38.45
N PRO A 440 13.63 -8.13 -39.05
CA PRO A 440 14.86 -7.60 -38.50
C PRO A 440 14.84 -6.08 -38.36
N ASN A 441 15.58 -5.56 -37.39
CA ASN A 441 15.81 -4.15 -37.18
C ASN A 441 17.26 -3.97 -36.69
N PRO A 442 18.18 -3.36 -37.49
CA PRO A 442 17.96 -2.69 -38.76
C PRO A 442 17.50 -3.61 -39.92
N THR A 443 16.84 -3.00 -40.93
CA THR A 443 16.36 -3.70 -42.12
C THR A 443 16.92 -3.16 -43.43
N PRO A 444 17.39 -4.03 -44.37
CA PRO A 444 17.82 -3.60 -45.69
C PRO A 444 16.67 -3.45 -46.70
N SER A 445 15.57 -4.19 -46.59
CA SER A 445 14.47 -4.15 -47.54
C SER A 445 13.08 -4.45 -46.96
N ASN A 446 12.97 -5.48 -46.09
CA ASN A 446 11.69 -5.90 -45.51
C ASN A 446 11.87 -6.15 -44.02
N THR A 447 10.84 -5.82 -43.25
CA THR A 447 10.77 -6.13 -41.82
C THR A 447 9.40 -6.70 -41.48
N THR A 448 9.28 -7.47 -40.44
CA THR A 448 8.01 -8.00 -39.92
C THR A 448 7.58 -7.16 -38.73
N LEU A 449 6.40 -6.57 -38.78
CA LEU A 449 5.78 -5.91 -37.66
C LEU A 449 4.92 -6.92 -36.89
N ARG A 450 5.25 -7.12 -35.61
CA ARG A 450 4.52 -8.04 -34.71
C ARG A 450 3.82 -7.23 -33.62
N PHE A 451 2.55 -7.52 -33.38
CA PHE A 451 1.76 -6.94 -32.27
C PHE A 451 0.52 -7.77 -31.95
N GLN A 452 -0.15 -7.44 -30.84
CA GLN A 452 -1.41 -8.06 -30.44
C GLN A 452 -2.60 -7.23 -30.99
N ALA A 453 -3.44 -7.84 -31.80
CA ALA A 453 -4.67 -7.23 -32.32
C ALA A 453 -5.90 -7.66 -31.49
N LYS A 454 -6.94 -6.79 -31.47
CA LYS A 454 -8.18 -6.98 -30.70
C LYS A 454 -9.41 -7.30 -31.56
N GLY A 455 -9.24 -7.75 -32.79
CA GLY A 455 -10.37 -8.10 -33.64
C GLY A 455 -11.11 -6.90 -34.25
N GLU A 456 -10.38 -5.81 -34.51
CA GLU A 456 -10.93 -4.53 -35.03
C GLU A 456 -10.18 -4.06 -36.28
N PRO A 457 -10.64 -3.02 -37.00
CA PRO A 457 -9.93 -2.41 -38.11
C PRO A 457 -8.66 -1.71 -37.66
N TYR A 458 -7.56 -1.94 -38.38
CA TYR A 458 -6.27 -1.31 -38.15
C TYR A 458 -5.80 -0.54 -39.39
N GLN A 459 -5.18 0.61 -39.14
CA GLN A 459 -4.39 1.34 -40.11
C GLN A 459 -2.95 1.45 -39.60
N ILE A 460 -1.99 1.14 -40.46
CA ILE A 460 -0.56 1.21 -40.10
C ILE A 460 0.13 2.10 -41.13
N PHE A 461 0.77 3.15 -40.63
CA PHE A 461 1.53 4.10 -41.45
C PHE A 461 3.02 4.00 -41.12
N ILE A 462 3.86 4.21 -42.13
CA ILE A 462 5.28 4.51 -41.92
C ILE A 462 5.39 6.03 -41.76
N VAL A 463 5.99 6.47 -40.68
CA VAL A 463 6.19 7.89 -40.38
C VAL A 463 7.70 8.19 -40.18
N ASP A 464 8.13 9.40 -40.49
CA ASP A 464 9.47 9.87 -40.21
C ASP A 464 9.66 10.31 -38.73
N GLN A 465 10.86 10.80 -38.42
CA GLN A 465 11.19 11.29 -37.06
C GLN A 465 10.36 12.51 -36.62
N GLN A 466 9.76 13.23 -37.54
CA GLN A 466 8.88 14.36 -37.29
C GLN A 466 7.40 13.96 -37.18
N GLY A 467 7.11 12.66 -37.31
CA GLY A 467 5.72 12.13 -37.27
C GLY A 467 4.93 12.32 -38.56
N LYS A 468 5.59 12.73 -39.66
CA LYS A 468 4.94 12.87 -40.97
C LYS A 468 4.79 11.52 -41.63
N ALA A 469 3.56 11.20 -42.06
CA ALA A 469 3.27 9.97 -42.78
C ALA A 469 3.93 9.94 -44.15
N ILE A 470 4.73 8.91 -44.42
CA ILE A 470 5.45 8.67 -45.66
C ILE A 470 4.69 7.68 -46.56
N ALA A 471 4.16 6.62 -45.95
CA ALA A 471 3.41 5.60 -46.65
C ALA A 471 2.39 4.95 -45.73
N GLN A 472 1.28 4.46 -46.30
CA GLN A 472 0.35 3.57 -45.63
C GLN A 472 0.81 2.12 -45.88
N ALA A 473 1.13 1.40 -44.82
CA ALA A 473 1.69 0.07 -44.89
C ALA A 473 0.61 -1.03 -44.76
N PHE A 474 -0.50 -0.72 -44.07
CA PHE A 474 -1.65 -1.65 -43.92
C PHE A 474 -2.94 -0.87 -43.66
N ASP A 475 -4.06 -1.40 -44.19
CA ASP A 475 -5.42 -0.95 -43.88
C ASP A 475 -6.36 -2.14 -44.01
N GLY A 476 -6.99 -2.54 -42.88
CA GLY A 476 -7.91 -3.69 -42.91
C GLY A 476 -8.26 -4.24 -41.53
N GLN A 477 -9.15 -5.23 -41.54
CA GLN A 477 -9.55 -5.97 -40.33
C GLN A 477 -8.51 -7.01 -39.97
N LEU A 478 -8.13 -7.07 -38.67
CA LEU A 478 -7.25 -8.10 -38.13
C LEU A 478 -8.00 -8.94 -37.08
N ALA A 479 -7.72 -10.24 -37.04
CA ALA A 479 -8.30 -11.13 -36.04
C ALA A 479 -7.68 -10.86 -34.65
N THR A 480 -8.41 -11.21 -33.59
CA THR A 480 -7.88 -11.13 -32.22
C THR A 480 -6.69 -12.06 -32.05
N GLY A 481 -5.64 -11.56 -31.41
CA GLY A 481 -4.43 -12.32 -31.11
C GLY A 481 -3.16 -11.76 -31.74
N LYS A 482 -2.08 -12.54 -31.69
CA LYS A 482 -0.77 -12.17 -32.24
C LYS A 482 -0.83 -12.04 -33.75
N GLN A 483 -0.42 -10.91 -34.27
CA GLN A 483 -0.29 -10.63 -35.70
C GLN A 483 1.18 -10.45 -36.10
N GLU A 484 1.54 -10.96 -37.27
CA GLU A 484 2.87 -10.79 -37.88
C GLU A 484 2.66 -10.32 -39.33
N LEU A 485 2.88 -9.04 -39.58
CA LEU A 485 2.65 -8.41 -40.88
C LEU A 485 3.99 -8.12 -41.55
N ALA A 486 4.21 -8.65 -42.76
CA ALA A 486 5.38 -8.31 -43.56
C ALA A 486 5.26 -6.88 -44.12
N MET A 487 6.25 -6.05 -43.81
CA MET A 487 6.29 -4.63 -44.20
C MET A 487 7.44 -4.39 -45.18
N GLU A 488 7.09 -3.90 -46.37
CA GLU A 488 8.09 -3.55 -47.38
C GLU A 488 8.68 -2.18 -47.08
N THR A 489 10.00 -2.11 -46.93
CA THR A 489 10.75 -0.87 -46.63
C THR A 489 11.80 -0.55 -47.71
N SER A 490 11.84 -1.31 -48.81
CA SER A 490 12.86 -1.20 -49.85
C SER A 490 12.91 0.17 -50.52
N LYS A 491 11.77 0.89 -50.58
CA LYS A 491 11.65 2.20 -51.22
C LYS A 491 12.00 3.37 -50.29
N LEU A 492 12.30 3.09 -49.02
CA LEU A 492 12.67 4.12 -48.06
C LEU A 492 14.18 4.40 -48.15
N PRO A 493 14.62 5.68 -48.11
CA PRO A 493 16.00 6.02 -47.87
C PRO A 493 16.53 5.45 -46.54
N ALA A 494 17.85 5.29 -46.43
CA ALA A 494 18.45 4.92 -45.15
C ALA A 494 18.13 5.98 -44.09
N GLY A 495 17.68 5.52 -42.89
CA GLY A 495 17.24 6.42 -41.82
C GLY A 495 16.42 5.73 -40.74
N HIS A 496 16.00 6.53 -39.75
CA HIS A 496 15.13 6.08 -38.68
C HIS A 496 13.66 6.39 -38.98
N TYR A 497 12.81 5.41 -38.80
CA TYR A 497 11.37 5.47 -39.09
C TYR A 497 10.57 4.80 -37.99
N TYR A 498 9.25 4.99 -38.02
CA TYR A 498 8.32 4.34 -37.10
C TYR A 498 7.14 3.78 -37.86
N PHE A 499 6.64 2.60 -37.43
CA PHE A 499 5.30 2.16 -37.75
C PHE A 499 4.34 2.79 -36.75
N LEU A 500 3.42 3.63 -37.22
CA LEU A 500 2.29 4.14 -36.43
C LEU A 500 1.10 3.20 -36.62
N ILE A 501 0.81 2.42 -35.59
CA ILE A 501 -0.33 1.49 -35.57
C ILE A 501 -1.52 2.23 -34.95
N THR A 502 -2.64 2.28 -35.67
CA THR A 502 -3.86 2.94 -35.18
C THR A 502 -5.08 2.05 -35.36
N SER A 503 -5.95 2.05 -34.37
CA SER A 503 -7.28 1.43 -34.38
C SER A 503 -8.24 2.25 -33.51
N THR A 504 -9.44 1.77 -33.28
CA THR A 504 -10.41 2.40 -32.37
C THR A 504 -9.84 2.54 -30.94
N ASN A 505 -9.07 1.52 -30.50
CA ASN A 505 -8.60 1.39 -29.12
C ASN A 505 -7.07 1.33 -28.99
N MET A 506 -6.31 1.62 -30.05
CA MET A 506 -4.85 1.50 -30.05
C MET A 506 -4.21 2.60 -30.87
N ARG A 507 -3.16 3.20 -30.34
CA ARG A 507 -2.26 4.08 -31.06
C ARG A 507 -0.84 3.90 -30.55
N GLU A 508 0.00 3.19 -31.33
CA GLU A 508 1.37 2.86 -30.94
C GLU A 508 2.40 3.16 -32.03
N LEU A 509 3.62 3.45 -31.60
CA LEU A 509 4.76 3.70 -32.49
C LEU A 509 5.81 2.60 -32.28
N VAL A 510 6.22 1.97 -33.37
CA VAL A 510 7.27 0.93 -33.36
C VAL A 510 8.46 1.40 -34.19
N ALA A 511 9.57 1.68 -33.54
CA ALA A 511 10.77 2.18 -34.20
C ALA A 511 11.45 1.10 -35.04
N PHE A 512 11.96 1.49 -36.22
CA PHE A 512 12.87 0.67 -37.02
C PHE A 512 13.89 1.53 -37.76
N GLN A 513 15.04 0.93 -38.08
CA GLN A 513 16.12 1.56 -38.82
C GLN A 513 16.23 0.92 -40.21
N LYS A 514 16.17 1.74 -41.26
CA LYS A 514 16.45 1.34 -42.65
C LYS A 514 17.94 1.59 -42.93
N ILE A 515 18.62 0.58 -43.44
CA ILE A 515 20.01 0.60 -43.86
C ILE A 515 20.16 0.40 -45.35
#